data_91de4ac90f41e0a328b89c97957f62ac
#
_entry.id   91de4ac90f41e0a328b89c97957f62ac
#
_cell.length_a   1.000
_cell.length_b   1.000
_cell.length_c   1.000
_cell.angle_alpha   90.00
_cell.angle_beta   90.00
_cell.angle_gamma   90.00
#
_symmetry.space_group_name_H-M   'P 1'
#
loop_
_entity.id
_entity.type
_entity.pdbx_description
1 polymer ?
#
loop_
_entity_poly.entity_id
_entity_poly.type
_entity_poly.pdbx_seq_one_letter_code
_entity_poly.pdbx_strand_id
1 'polypeptide(L)'
;MKLLTALLSSMLLAGCMSNDLKKSEQLLRNFNCAKIDTAQMPHSSMTDYYQHMLYSSKTKVESYIEQYHQREELFDLPLYEVVEQQYNLYKDACQNLGGILSEENQN
;
A
#
# COMPACT_ATOMS: atom_id res chain seq x y z
N MET A 1 32.34 20.70 16.85
CA MET A 1 31.36 19.92 17.65
C MET A 1 29.93 20.14 17.24
N LYS A 2 29.51 21.35 16.86
CA LYS A 2 28.12 21.60 16.38
C LYS A 2 27.84 20.93 15.04
N LEU A 3 28.84 20.71 14.21
CA LEU A 3 28.70 20.04 12.91
C LEU A 3 28.41 18.54 13.04
N LEU A 4 28.96 17.89 14.06
CA LEU A 4 28.73 16.46 14.32
C LEU A 4 27.30 16.20 14.79
N THR A 5 26.73 17.09 15.59
CA THR A 5 25.36 16.96 16.07
C THR A 5 24.33 17.12 14.94
N ALA A 6 24.61 18.02 14.00
CA ALA A 6 23.75 18.25 12.85
C ALA A 6 23.73 17.03 11.89
N LEU A 7 24.88 16.38 11.72
CA LEU A 7 25.01 15.18 10.89
C LEU A 7 24.25 13.99 11.47
N LEU A 8 24.27 13.83 12.79
CA LEU A 8 23.53 12.77 13.49
C LEU A 8 22.02 12.95 13.36
N SER A 9 21.53 14.19 13.43
CA SER A 9 20.11 14.49 13.23
C SER A 9 19.64 14.13 11.82
N SER A 10 20.47 14.39 10.80
CA SER A 10 20.14 14.06 9.41
C SER A 10 20.02 12.56 9.20
N MET A 11 20.88 11.78 9.86
CA MET A 11 20.85 10.31 9.76
C MET A 11 19.58 9.72 10.37
N LEU A 12 19.10 10.30 11.47
CA LEU A 12 17.88 9.83 12.15
C LEU A 12 16.64 10.04 11.26
N LEU A 13 16.56 11.16 10.55
CA LEU A 13 15.45 11.44 9.63
C LEU A 13 15.46 10.50 8.43
N ALA A 14 16.63 10.21 7.88
CA ALA A 14 16.78 9.26 6.78
C ALA A 14 16.37 7.85 7.22
N GLY A 15 16.67 7.46 8.47
CA GLY A 15 16.26 6.18 9.03
C GLY A 15 14.76 6.02 9.14
N CYS A 16 14.02 7.07 9.55
CA CYS A 16 12.57 7.05 9.65
C CYS A 16 11.90 6.88 8.29
N MET A 17 12.35 7.59 7.26
CA MET A 17 11.81 7.48 5.92
C MET A 17 12.07 6.10 5.33
N SER A 18 13.26 5.54 5.55
CA SER A 18 13.64 4.22 5.06
C SER A 18 12.76 3.13 5.69
N ASN A 19 12.47 3.25 6.99
CA ASN A 19 11.63 2.30 7.71
C ASN A 19 10.18 2.34 7.23
N ASP A 20 9.67 3.54 7.00
CA ASP A 20 8.30 3.75 6.51
C ASP A 20 8.11 3.16 5.11
N LEU A 21 9.08 3.38 4.23
CA LEU A 21 9.07 2.81 2.88
C LEU A 21 9.14 1.29 2.91
N LYS A 22 9.98 0.72 3.79
CA LYS A 22 10.12 -0.72 3.93
C LYS A 22 8.81 -1.36 4.40
N LYS A 23 8.16 -0.77 5.40
CA LYS A 23 6.85 -1.24 5.89
C LYS A 23 5.79 -1.18 4.80
N SER A 24 5.82 -0.12 3.99
CA SER A 24 4.89 0.05 2.88
C SER A 24 5.08 -1.03 1.82
N GLU A 25 6.31 -1.38 1.49
CA GLU A 25 6.62 -2.46 0.57
C GLU A 25 6.16 -3.81 1.09
N GLN A 26 6.32 -4.05 2.39
CA GLN A 26 5.85 -5.28 3.03
C GLN A 26 4.33 -5.38 2.96
N LEU A 27 3.62 -4.28 3.20
CA LEU A 27 2.17 -4.26 3.11
C LEU A 27 1.70 -4.46 1.67
N LEU A 28 2.43 -3.94 0.68
CA LEU A 28 2.09 -4.13 -0.72
C LEU A 28 2.02 -5.62 -1.11
N ARG A 29 2.84 -6.45 -0.49
CA ARG A 29 2.82 -7.90 -0.73
C ARG A 29 1.49 -8.53 -0.30
N ASN A 30 0.76 -7.90 0.61
CA ASN A 30 -0.54 -8.37 1.06
C ASN A 30 -1.68 -7.93 0.14
N PHE A 31 -1.40 -7.10 -0.86
CA PHE A 31 -2.36 -6.75 -1.90
C PHE A 31 -2.47 -7.91 -2.89
N ASN A 32 -3.00 -9.02 -2.41
CA ASN A 32 -3.14 -10.23 -3.21
C ASN A 32 -4.48 -10.88 -2.89
N CYS A 33 -5.46 -10.60 -3.75
CA CYS A 33 -6.81 -11.16 -3.63
C CYS A 33 -6.91 -12.37 -4.54
N ALA A 34 -7.12 -13.53 -3.94
CA ALA A 34 -7.19 -14.80 -4.66
C ALA A 34 -8.60 -15.35 -4.66
N LYS A 35 -8.83 -16.36 -5.51
CA LYS A 35 -10.08 -17.14 -5.58
C LYS A 35 -11.31 -16.33 -5.97
N ILE A 36 -11.14 -15.25 -6.69
CA ILE A 36 -12.25 -14.54 -7.32
C ILE A 36 -12.64 -15.30 -8.58
N ASP A 37 -13.90 -15.75 -8.63
CA ASP A 37 -14.44 -16.37 -9.84
C ASP A 37 -15.42 -15.41 -10.49
N THR A 38 -14.93 -14.59 -11.40
CA THR A 38 -15.72 -13.57 -12.09
C THR A 38 -16.70 -14.19 -13.09
N ALA A 39 -16.47 -15.43 -13.50
CA ALA A 39 -17.37 -16.13 -14.44
C ALA A 39 -18.69 -16.49 -13.79
N GLN A 40 -18.73 -16.67 -12.46
CA GLN A 40 -19.96 -17.00 -11.74
C GLN A 40 -20.64 -15.77 -11.13
N MET A 41 -20.03 -14.60 -11.21
CA MET A 41 -20.62 -13.38 -10.67
C MET A 41 -21.56 -12.75 -11.68
N PRO A 42 -22.75 -12.28 -11.23
CA PRO A 42 -23.60 -11.51 -12.11
C PRO A 42 -22.93 -10.19 -12.47
N HIS A 43 -23.03 -9.81 -13.74
CA HIS A 43 -22.54 -8.51 -14.17
C HIS A 43 -23.44 -7.43 -13.56
N SER A 44 -22.89 -6.70 -12.60
CA SER A 44 -23.57 -5.58 -11.97
C SER A 44 -22.60 -4.40 -11.83
N SER A 45 -23.16 -3.21 -11.66
CA SER A 45 -22.36 -2.01 -11.42
C SER A 45 -21.49 -2.16 -10.18
N MET A 46 -21.99 -2.87 -9.16
CA MET A 46 -21.26 -3.09 -7.93
C MET A 46 -20.06 -4.01 -8.14
N THR A 47 -20.22 -5.07 -8.92
CA THR A 47 -19.11 -5.98 -9.24
C THR A 47 -18.02 -5.23 -10.00
N ASP A 48 -18.40 -4.45 -11.00
CA ASP A 48 -17.45 -3.63 -11.77
C ASP A 48 -16.73 -2.62 -10.88
N TYR A 49 -17.46 -2.00 -9.94
CA TYR A 49 -16.91 -1.04 -9.00
C TYR A 49 -15.82 -1.68 -8.13
N TYR A 50 -16.10 -2.85 -7.55
CA TYR A 50 -15.13 -3.53 -6.69
C TYR A 50 -13.92 -4.06 -7.46
N GLN A 51 -14.12 -4.54 -8.69
CA GLN A 51 -13.01 -4.95 -9.56
C GLN A 51 -12.10 -3.76 -9.87
N HIS A 52 -12.69 -2.62 -10.18
CA HIS A 52 -11.94 -1.39 -10.43
C HIS A 52 -11.19 -0.95 -9.16
N MET A 53 -11.82 -1.04 -8.00
CA MET A 53 -11.22 -0.66 -6.73
C MET A 53 -10.01 -1.53 -6.38
N LEU A 54 -10.10 -2.86 -6.63
CA LEU A 54 -8.95 -3.76 -6.44
C LEU A 54 -7.77 -3.29 -7.27
N TYR A 55 -8.01 -3.07 -8.55
CA TYR A 55 -6.95 -2.69 -9.47
C TYR A 55 -6.37 -1.33 -9.12
N SER A 56 -7.23 -0.33 -8.90
CA SER A 56 -6.78 1.05 -8.69
C SER A 56 -6.05 1.23 -7.37
N SER A 57 -6.51 0.59 -6.28
CA SER A 57 -5.85 0.73 -4.98
C SER A 57 -4.44 0.14 -5.00
N LYS A 58 -4.27 -1.02 -5.61
CA LYS A 58 -2.96 -1.65 -5.73
C LYS A 58 -2.04 -0.84 -6.64
N THR A 59 -2.54 -0.40 -7.79
CA THR A 59 -1.76 0.39 -8.74
C THR A 59 -1.30 1.71 -8.14
N LYS A 60 -2.16 2.36 -7.36
CA LYS A 60 -1.80 3.60 -6.66
C LYS A 60 -0.66 3.37 -5.68
N VAL A 61 -0.73 2.30 -4.89
CA VAL A 61 0.31 1.99 -3.90
C VAL A 61 1.64 1.71 -4.60
N GLU A 62 1.61 0.93 -5.68
CA GLU A 62 2.82 0.65 -6.46
C GLU A 62 3.46 1.94 -6.97
N SER A 63 2.64 2.86 -7.47
CA SER A 63 3.09 4.16 -7.96
C SER A 63 3.67 5.03 -6.83
N TYR A 64 2.99 5.08 -5.68
CA TYR A 64 3.45 5.89 -4.54
C TYR A 64 4.80 5.38 -4.01
N ILE A 65 4.96 4.07 -3.89
CA ILE A 65 6.21 3.46 -3.42
C ILE A 65 7.34 3.77 -4.39
N GLU A 66 7.08 3.67 -5.69
CA GLU A 66 8.07 4.01 -6.73
C GLU A 66 8.55 5.45 -6.60
N GLN A 67 7.61 6.39 -6.43
CA GLN A 67 7.93 7.80 -6.29
C GLN A 67 8.71 8.10 -5.01
N TYR A 68 8.39 7.42 -3.91
CA TYR A 68 9.14 7.56 -2.66
C TYR A 68 10.54 6.96 -2.76
N HIS A 69 10.75 5.94 -3.60
CA HIS A 69 12.09 5.45 -3.91
C HIS A 69 12.93 6.52 -4.62
N GLN A 70 12.29 7.37 -5.40
CA GLN A 70 12.93 8.49 -6.07
C GLN A 70 13.04 9.73 -5.16
N ARG A 71 12.74 9.56 -3.88
CA ARG A 71 12.82 10.60 -2.84
C ARG A 71 11.85 11.76 -3.06
N GLU A 72 10.73 11.50 -3.71
CA GLU A 72 9.65 12.47 -3.85
C GLU A 72 8.67 12.29 -2.70
N GLU A 73 8.46 13.35 -1.91
CA GLU A 73 7.42 13.35 -0.89
C GLU A 73 6.12 13.81 -1.53
N LEU A 74 5.12 12.92 -1.52
CA LEU A 74 3.83 13.18 -2.12
C LEU A 74 2.78 13.65 -1.10
N PHE A 75 2.95 13.30 0.16
CA PHE A 75 1.94 13.48 1.18
C PHE A 75 2.53 14.08 2.44
N ASP A 76 1.72 14.83 3.18
CA ASP A 76 2.06 15.31 4.52
C ASP A 76 2.00 14.18 5.56
N LEU A 77 1.29 13.10 5.24
CA LEU A 77 1.19 11.90 6.08
C LEU A 77 2.33 10.93 5.75
N PRO A 78 2.72 10.08 6.71
CA PRO A 78 3.66 9.00 6.40
C PRO A 78 3.11 8.11 5.29
N LEU A 79 3.99 7.66 4.42
CA LEU A 79 3.59 6.80 3.29
C LEU A 79 2.84 5.56 3.76
N TYR A 80 3.29 4.96 4.86
CA TYR A 80 2.67 3.74 5.39
C TYR A 80 1.18 3.96 5.72
N GLU A 81 0.82 5.12 6.28
CA GLU A 81 -0.58 5.42 6.57
C GLU A 81 -1.43 5.49 5.30
N VAL A 82 -0.88 6.08 4.23
CA VAL A 82 -1.57 6.16 2.95
C VAL A 82 -1.73 4.77 2.35
N VAL A 83 -0.68 3.94 2.44
CA VAL A 83 -0.72 2.56 1.96
C VAL A 83 -1.74 1.73 2.75
N GLU A 84 -1.82 1.92 4.07
CA GLU A 84 -2.83 1.26 4.89
C GLU A 84 -4.26 1.61 4.46
N GLN A 85 -4.50 2.87 4.16
CA GLN A 85 -5.81 3.32 3.68
C GLN A 85 -6.17 2.64 2.37
N GLN A 86 -5.23 2.55 1.44
CA GLN A 86 -5.43 1.87 0.17
C GLN A 86 -5.61 0.36 0.37
N TYR A 87 -4.89 -0.21 1.33
CA TYR A 87 -5.04 -1.62 1.68
C TYR A 87 -6.45 -1.92 2.19
N ASN A 88 -7.01 -1.06 3.02
CA ASN A 88 -8.37 -1.24 3.53
C ASN A 88 -9.40 -1.19 2.39
N LEU A 89 -9.20 -0.33 1.39
CA LEU A 89 -10.06 -0.31 0.20
C LEU A 89 -9.92 -1.60 -0.61
N TYR A 90 -8.70 -2.06 -0.79
CA TYR A 90 -8.41 -3.31 -1.49
C TYR A 90 -9.05 -4.51 -0.77
N LYS A 91 -8.89 -4.57 0.54
CA LYS A 91 -9.44 -5.63 1.37
C LYS A 91 -10.97 -5.65 1.28
N ASP A 92 -11.61 -4.50 1.39
CA ASP A 92 -13.07 -4.39 1.29
C ASP A 92 -13.56 -4.88 -0.07
N ALA A 93 -12.90 -4.44 -1.14
CA ALA A 93 -13.26 -4.88 -2.50
C ALA A 93 -13.07 -6.38 -2.66
N CYS A 94 -11.97 -6.92 -2.15
CA CYS A 94 -11.69 -8.35 -2.22
C CYS A 94 -12.79 -9.16 -1.53
N GLN A 95 -13.18 -8.77 -0.33
CA GLN A 95 -14.22 -9.44 0.44
C GLN A 95 -15.57 -9.37 -0.26
N ASN A 96 -15.91 -8.21 -0.83
CA ASN A 96 -17.17 -8.04 -1.55
C ASN A 96 -17.22 -8.84 -2.85
N LEU A 97 -16.07 -9.17 -3.42
CA LEU A 97 -15.98 -10.03 -4.60
C LEU A 97 -15.87 -11.51 -4.26
N GLY A 98 -15.89 -11.86 -2.96
CA GLY A 98 -15.78 -13.24 -2.51
C GLY A 98 -14.36 -13.78 -2.56
N GLY A 99 -13.37 -12.93 -2.67
CA GLY A 99 -11.97 -13.34 -2.70
C GLY A 99 -11.38 -13.54 -1.32
N ILE A 100 -10.18 -14.09 -1.29
CA ILE A 100 -9.42 -14.34 -0.07
C ILE A 100 -8.10 -13.58 -0.16
N LEU A 101 -7.83 -12.78 0.87
CA LEU A 101 -6.56 -12.04 0.96
C LEU A 101 -5.46 -12.93 1.50
N SER A 102 -4.28 -12.78 0.91
CA SER A 102 -3.07 -13.41 1.42
C SER A 102 -2.51 -12.57 2.57
N GLU A 103 -2.41 -13.17 3.75
CA GLU A 103 -1.88 -12.51 4.95
C GLU A 103 -0.51 -13.07 5.35
N GLU A 104 0.31 -13.43 4.37
CA GLU A 104 1.57 -14.13 4.59
C GLU A 104 2.58 -13.35 5.43
N ASN A 105 2.43 -12.06 5.58
CA ASN A 105 3.44 -11.21 6.23
C ASN A 105 2.98 -10.60 7.56
N GLN A 106 1.97 -11.17 8.21
CA GLN A 106 1.50 -10.68 9.50
C GLN A 106 2.25 -11.24 10.71
N ASN A 107 3.30 -11.99 10.47
CA ASN A 107 4.12 -12.51 11.57
C ASN A 107 5.37 -11.69 11.76
#